data_94fd6f64bc13966cb733a2881b0f20ae
#
_entry.id   94fd6f64bc13966cb733a2881b0f20ae
#
_cell.length_a   1.000
_cell.length_b   1.000
_cell.length_c   1.000
_cell.angle_alpha   90.00
_cell.angle_beta   90.00
_cell.angle_gamma   90.00
#
_symmetry.space_group_name_H-M   'P 1'
#
loop_
_entity.id
_entity.type
_entity.pdbx_description
1 polymer ?
#
loop_
_entity_poly.entity_id
_entity_poly.type
_entity_poly.pdbx_seq_one_letter_code
_entity_poly.pdbx_strand_id
1 'polypeptide(L)'
;MGSPPMVTRNISTARMLGVAASTLALATGATALPSGPAHAADTITAADQPYFAYYHLDQARAKGYTGQGVTIAILDGEVDTSAPELAGADITDKSPCTVTSSVQSKEHGTDVASVLVARDYGITPQAKLLTYRVSYTYAGDTAGADCKVADGNDKDDMPSLINTAINDGAQIISLSLTSTSSGNPSKWAIARAMTQGVIVVAGAGNQGKDQGGESYDRWSGVVGVSAIDVNGNRQDYSSWGEGVVSAAVGGPITVRNLQTQQNEQAFGTSFATPLVAGSLALARQKWPQATTNQLLQLLIHTGTNPDHTWNKYTGYGGVAPGAMVNTDPSQYPDENPLAVKEGGSSPTPDEVKQYTDGVVSPFEIAYDNSYIYRGLDENKIGDSRNPYPTHLGTSPRYHGK
;
A
#
# COMPACT_ATOMS: atom_id res chain seq x y z
N MET A 1 -16.75 8.39 19.65
CA MET A 1 -17.47 8.59 18.37
C MET A 1 -17.01 9.94 17.83
N GLY A 2 -16.03 9.95 17.00
CA GLY A 2 -15.49 11.15 16.35
C GLY A 2 -15.13 10.78 14.94
N SER A 3 -15.77 11.44 13.98
CA SER A 3 -15.55 11.26 12.55
C SER A 3 -14.12 11.63 12.16
N PRO A 4 -13.52 10.99 11.14
CA PRO A 4 -12.19 11.31 10.67
C PRO A 4 -12.17 12.70 10.02
N PRO A 5 -11.04 13.45 10.12
CA PRO A 5 -10.95 14.77 9.50
C PRO A 5 -10.78 14.65 7.99
N MET A 6 -11.64 15.36 7.27
CA MET A 6 -11.60 15.55 5.82
C MET A 6 -10.29 16.20 5.38
N VAL A 7 -9.78 15.72 4.26
CA VAL A 7 -8.80 16.42 3.42
C VAL A 7 -9.48 17.67 2.86
N THR A 8 -9.10 18.85 3.30
CA THR A 8 -9.66 20.11 2.80
C THR A 8 -9.04 20.46 1.45
N ARG A 9 -9.85 20.35 0.40
CA ARG A 9 -9.58 21.04 -0.88
C ARG A 9 -9.97 22.51 -0.72
N ASN A 10 -9.04 23.44 -0.93
CA ASN A 10 -9.32 24.86 -1.00
C ASN A 10 -10.03 25.19 -2.30
N ILE A 11 -11.33 25.41 -2.24
CA ILE A 11 -12.12 25.95 -3.35
C ILE A 11 -12.22 27.46 -3.14
N SER A 12 -11.60 28.22 -4.04
CA SER A 12 -11.68 29.68 -4.10
C SER A 12 -13.07 30.09 -4.62
N THR A 13 -13.87 30.71 -3.76
CA THR A 13 -15.19 31.25 -4.13
C THR A 13 -15.08 32.62 -4.80
N ALA A 14 -15.36 32.70 -6.09
CA ALA A 14 -15.60 33.94 -6.79
C ALA A 14 -17.09 34.36 -6.60
N ARG A 15 -17.30 35.59 -6.11
CA ARG A 15 -18.61 36.20 -5.87
C ARG A 15 -19.29 36.56 -7.20
N MET A 16 -20.51 36.10 -7.40
CA MET A 16 -21.42 36.62 -8.44
C MET A 16 -22.15 37.86 -7.90
N LEU A 17 -22.10 38.94 -8.67
CA LEU A 17 -22.98 40.08 -8.57
C LEU A 17 -24.06 39.92 -9.66
N GLY A 18 -25.32 39.90 -9.25
CA GLY A 18 -26.46 39.82 -10.15
C GLY A 18 -26.84 41.16 -10.75
N VAL A 19 -27.31 41.16 -11.97
CA VAL A 19 -28.12 42.22 -12.58
C VAL A 19 -29.25 41.60 -13.41
N ALA A 20 -30.41 42.23 -13.31
CA ALA A 20 -31.74 41.76 -13.70
C ALA A 20 -32.01 41.77 -15.19
N ALA A 21 -33.05 41.00 -15.49
CA ALA A 21 -33.81 40.74 -16.69
C ALA A 21 -33.99 41.86 -17.76
N SER A 22 -33.95 41.40 -19.01
CA SER A 22 -34.87 41.90 -20.06
C SER A 22 -35.07 40.83 -21.13
N THR A 23 -36.29 40.38 -21.28
CA THR A 23 -36.77 39.44 -22.30
C THR A 23 -36.78 40.09 -23.68
N LEU A 24 -36.15 39.43 -24.66
CA LEU A 24 -36.48 39.60 -26.06
C LEU A 24 -36.34 38.25 -26.78
N ALA A 25 -37.47 37.75 -27.28
CA ALA A 25 -37.55 36.54 -28.10
C ALA A 25 -37.14 36.87 -29.53
N LEU A 26 -36.15 36.17 -30.05
CA LEU A 26 -35.94 36.03 -31.50
C LEU A 26 -35.49 34.59 -31.78
N ALA A 27 -36.30 33.89 -32.54
CA ALA A 27 -35.99 32.60 -33.13
C ALA A 27 -34.94 32.78 -34.22
N THR A 28 -33.84 32.02 -34.17
CA THR A 28 -33.10 31.65 -35.39
C THR A 28 -32.09 30.52 -35.06
N GLY A 29 -32.14 29.49 -35.87
CA GLY A 29 -31.01 28.69 -36.33
C GLY A 29 -30.05 28.11 -35.28
N ALA A 30 -30.24 26.86 -34.94
CA ALA A 30 -29.20 26.07 -34.31
C ALA A 30 -28.03 25.89 -35.30
N THR A 31 -27.04 26.77 -35.24
CA THR A 31 -25.70 26.44 -35.73
C THR A 31 -25.05 25.59 -34.69
N ALA A 32 -24.91 24.30 -34.99
CA ALA A 32 -23.99 23.43 -34.22
C ALA A 32 -22.62 24.10 -34.28
N LEU A 33 -22.16 24.59 -33.11
CA LEU A 33 -20.78 24.95 -32.95
C LEU A 33 -19.97 23.68 -33.18
N PRO A 34 -18.92 23.69 -33.99
CA PRO A 34 -18.03 22.55 -34.08
C PRO A 34 -17.51 22.29 -32.65
N SER A 35 -17.77 21.09 -32.14
CA SER A 35 -17.06 20.58 -30.99
C SER A 35 -15.58 20.66 -31.35
N GLY A 36 -14.84 21.57 -30.71
CA GLY A 36 -13.39 21.61 -30.82
C GLY A 36 -12.87 20.21 -30.57
N PRO A 37 -11.73 19.84 -31.15
CA PRO A 37 -11.13 18.56 -30.86
C PRO A 37 -11.04 18.45 -29.33
N ALA A 38 -11.60 17.37 -28.79
CA ALA A 38 -11.32 17.03 -27.39
C ALA A 38 -9.82 17.01 -27.28
N HIS A 39 -9.24 17.97 -26.54
CA HIS A 39 -7.82 17.91 -26.22
C HIS A 39 -7.63 16.56 -25.53
N ALA A 40 -6.82 15.68 -26.15
CA ALA A 40 -6.32 14.51 -25.45
C ALA A 40 -5.68 15.05 -24.16
N ALA A 41 -6.10 14.52 -23.03
CA ALA A 41 -5.51 14.91 -21.76
C ALA A 41 -3.99 14.77 -21.87
N ASP A 42 -3.25 15.76 -21.42
CA ASP A 42 -1.78 15.71 -21.46
C ASP A 42 -1.30 14.46 -20.72
N THR A 43 -0.53 13.64 -21.40
CA THR A 43 0.01 12.41 -20.81
C THR A 43 0.97 12.77 -19.70
N ILE A 44 0.78 12.20 -18.52
CA ILE A 44 1.74 12.33 -17.42
C ILE A 44 3.01 11.53 -17.77
N THR A 45 4.15 12.18 -17.68
CA THR A 45 5.45 11.62 -18.03
C THR A 45 6.41 11.58 -16.83
N ALA A 46 7.54 10.95 -16.99
CA ALA A 46 8.61 10.94 -15.99
C ALA A 46 9.10 12.36 -15.62
N ALA A 47 9.04 13.30 -16.55
CA ALA A 47 9.42 14.69 -16.31
C ALA A 47 8.43 15.44 -15.38
N ASP A 48 7.20 14.99 -15.31
CA ASP A 48 6.16 15.55 -14.44
C ASP A 48 6.25 15.02 -13.00
N GLN A 49 7.14 14.05 -12.75
CA GLN A 49 7.27 13.35 -11.47
C GLN A 49 8.60 13.70 -10.78
N PRO A 50 8.62 14.62 -9.81
CA PRO A 50 9.85 15.04 -9.13
C PRO A 50 10.64 13.87 -8.50
N TYR A 51 9.95 12.86 -7.98
CA TYR A 51 10.60 11.68 -7.40
C TYR A 51 11.37 10.86 -8.43
N PHE A 52 10.98 10.89 -9.71
CA PHE A 52 11.63 10.09 -10.75
C PHE A 52 13.10 10.52 -10.93
N ALA A 53 13.35 11.83 -11.00
CA ALA A 53 14.70 12.39 -11.04
C ALA A 53 15.41 12.22 -9.69
N TYR A 54 14.71 12.45 -8.58
CA TYR A 54 15.27 12.35 -7.23
C TYR A 54 15.86 10.97 -6.93
N TYR A 55 15.16 9.88 -7.34
CA TYR A 55 15.63 8.51 -7.16
C TYR A 55 16.49 7.99 -8.31
N HIS A 56 16.78 8.80 -9.33
CA HIS A 56 17.51 8.38 -10.53
C HIS A 56 16.93 7.12 -11.19
N LEU A 57 15.60 7.09 -11.33
CA LEU A 57 14.89 5.90 -11.85
C LEU A 57 15.22 5.62 -13.33
N ASP A 58 15.61 6.63 -14.11
CA ASP A 58 16.16 6.49 -15.45
C ASP A 58 17.40 5.58 -15.46
N GLN A 59 18.32 5.80 -14.52
CA GLN A 59 19.55 5.00 -14.38
C GLN A 59 19.24 3.58 -13.90
N ALA A 60 18.28 3.43 -12.96
CA ALA A 60 17.85 2.12 -12.51
C ALA A 60 17.26 1.31 -13.68
N ARG A 61 16.38 1.91 -14.47
CA ARG A 61 15.79 1.29 -15.67
C ARG A 61 16.82 0.95 -16.75
N ALA A 62 17.77 1.84 -17.00
CA ALA A 62 18.87 1.60 -17.94
C ALA A 62 19.72 0.36 -17.57
N LYS A 63 19.77 0.03 -16.27
CA LYS A 63 20.43 -1.17 -15.72
C LYS A 63 19.49 -2.39 -15.66
N GLY A 64 18.24 -2.27 -16.11
CA GLY A 64 17.23 -3.34 -16.08
C GLY A 64 16.52 -3.51 -14.74
N TYR A 65 16.68 -2.59 -13.79
CA TYR A 65 15.95 -2.63 -12.51
C TYR A 65 14.57 -2.01 -12.70
N THR A 66 13.55 -2.85 -12.87
CA THR A 66 12.18 -2.49 -13.25
C THR A 66 11.11 -3.19 -12.41
N GLY A 67 11.52 -3.97 -11.40
CA GLY A 67 10.62 -4.80 -10.60
C GLY A 67 10.22 -6.12 -11.27
N GLN A 68 10.83 -6.47 -12.41
CA GLN A 68 10.51 -7.70 -13.13
C GLN A 68 10.66 -8.94 -12.24
N GLY A 69 9.65 -9.81 -12.26
CA GLY A 69 9.62 -11.04 -11.47
C GLY A 69 9.20 -10.84 -10.02
N VAL A 70 8.84 -9.61 -9.62
CA VAL A 70 8.32 -9.33 -8.27
C VAL A 70 6.81 -9.09 -8.33
N THR A 71 6.09 -9.70 -7.39
CA THR A 71 4.66 -9.50 -7.19
C THR A 71 4.42 -8.56 -6.02
N ILE A 72 3.76 -7.44 -6.29
CA ILE A 72 3.36 -6.44 -5.29
C ILE A 72 1.84 -6.47 -5.17
N ALA A 73 1.32 -6.39 -3.96
CA ALA A 73 -0.11 -6.19 -3.70
C ALA A 73 -0.36 -4.77 -3.18
N ILE A 74 -1.41 -4.12 -3.64
CA ILE A 74 -1.97 -2.92 -3.01
C ILE A 74 -3.36 -3.25 -2.46
N LEU A 75 -3.61 -2.81 -1.22
CA LEU A 75 -4.91 -2.86 -0.58
C LEU A 75 -5.42 -1.42 -0.50
N ASP A 76 -6.33 -1.06 -1.42
CA ASP A 76 -6.73 0.33 -1.67
C ASP A 76 -8.16 0.39 -2.26
N GLY A 77 -8.55 1.49 -2.85
CA GLY A 77 -9.71 1.59 -3.71
C GLY A 77 -9.56 0.83 -5.03
N GLU A 78 -10.60 0.84 -5.84
CA GLU A 78 -10.55 0.30 -7.20
C GLU A 78 -9.46 0.98 -8.02
N VAL A 79 -8.72 0.22 -8.82
CA VAL A 79 -7.77 0.74 -9.79
C VAL A 79 -8.44 0.84 -11.17
N ASP A 80 -8.46 2.02 -11.77
CA ASP A 80 -8.88 2.19 -13.15
C ASP A 80 -7.78 1.76 -14.12
N THR A 81 -7.81 0.50 -14.52
CA THR A 81 -6.83 -0.05 -15.46
C THR A 81 -6.95 0.54 -16.88
N SER A 82 -8.00 1.33 -17.15
CA SER A 82 -8.15 2.06 -18.41
C SER A 82 -7.42 3.41 -18.42
N ALA A 83 -6.89 3.85 -17.27
CA ALA A 83 -6.09 5.06 -17.17
C ALA A 83 -4.88 4.99 -18.11
N PRO A 84 -4.60 6.05 -18.90
CA PRO A 84 -3.52 6.03 -19.89
C PRO A 84 -2.15 5.65 -19.30
N GLU A 85 -1.89 6.07 -18.08
CA GLU A 85 -0.64 5.84 -17.35
C GLU A 85 -0.40 4.35 -17.04
N LEU A 86 -1.48 3.58 -16.91
CA LEU A 86 -1.45 2.15 -16.60
C LEU A 86 -1.51 1.26 -17.84
N ALA A 87 -1.52 1.85 -19.05
CA ALA A 87 -1.57 1.08 -20.29
C ALA A 87 -0.40 0.11 -20.40
N GLY A 88 -0.72 -1.19 -20.48
CA GLY A 88 0.27 -2.27 -20.60
C GLY A 88 0.95 -2.68 -19.29
N ALA A 89 0.55 -2.17 -18.14
CA ALA A 89 0.97 -2.67 -16.84
C ALA A 89 0.32 -4.03 -16.54
N ASP A 90 1.04 -4.90 -15.85
CA ASP A 90 0.53 -6.21 -15.40
C ASP A 90 -0.25 -6.04 -14.09
N ILE A 91 -1.54 -5.71 -14.22
CA ILE A 91 -2.44 -5.46 -13.08
C ILE A 91 -3.55 -6.51 -13.08
N THR A 92 -3.79 -7.12 -11.92
CA THR A 92 -4.88 -8.07 -11.71
C THR A 92 -5.66 -7.71 -10.45
N ASP A 93 -6.94 -7.43 -10.59
CA ASP A 93 -7.86 -7.32 -9.45
C ASP A 93 -8.14 -8.70 -8.85
N LYS A 94 -7.83 -8.86 -7.59
CA LYS A 94 -7.95 -10.08 -6.79
C LYS A 94 -8.90 -9.92 -5.60
N SER A 95 -9.74 -8.89 -5.63
CA SER A 95 -10.74 -8.66 -4.58
C SER A 95 -11.60 -9.91 -4.35
N PRO A 96 -11.69 -10.42 -3.13
CA PRO A 96 -12.36 -11.71 -2.85
C PRO A 96 -13.89 -11.61 -2.84
N CYS A 97 -14.42 -10.40 -2.97
CA CYS A 97 -15.85 -10.10 -2.96
C CYS A 97 -16.14 -8.78 -3.68
N THR A 98 -17.41 -8.46 -3.84
CA THR A 98 -17.84 -7.25 -4.53
C THR A 98 -17.68 -6.01 -3.64
N VAL A 99 -16.74 -5.13 -3.98
CA VAL A 99 -16.59 -3.81 -3.35
C VAL A 99 -16.80 -2.74 -4.42
N THR A 100 -17.69 -1.80 -4.13
CA THR A 100 -17.89 -0.61 -4.94
C THR A 100 -17.12 0.55 -4.33
N SER A 101 -16.14 1.04 -5.04
CA SER A 101 -15.35 2.20 -4.64
C SER A 101 -16.04 3.50 -5.06
N SER A 102 -16.02 4.50 -4.19
CA SER A 102 -16.36 5.88 -4.53
C SER A 102 -15.37 6.41 -5.57
N VAL A 103 -15.73 7.51 -6.23
CA VAL A 103 -14.83 8.14 -7.22
C VAL A 103 -13.49 8.50 -6.55
N GLN A 104 -13.52 9.05 -5.35
CA GLN A 104 -12.32 9.43 -4.62
C GLN A 104 -11.45 8.21 -4.26
N SER A 105 -12.07 7.11 -3.87
CA SER A 105 -11.37 5.85 -3.60
C SER A 105 -10.73 5.28 -4.86
N LYS A 106 -11.46 5.33 -5.98
CA LYS A 106 -10.95 4.89 -7.28
C LYS A 106 -9.81 5.77 -7.80
N GLU A 107 -9.91 7.09 -7.66
CA GLU A 107 -8.80 8.01 -7.97
C GLU A 107 -7.57 7.66 -7.15
N HIS A 108 -7.71 7.51 -5.83
CA HIS A 108 -6.60 7.20 -4.94
C HIS A 108 -5.92 5.86 -5.28
N GLY A 109 -6.70 4.79 -5.46
CA GLY A 109 -6.14 3.48 -5.83
C GLY A 109 -5.42 3.50 -7.20
N THR A 110 -5.96 4.26 -8.17
CA THR A 110 -5.35 4.44 -9.49
C THR A 110 -4.03 5.21 -9.40
N ASP A 111 -3.99 6.27 -8.60
CA ASP A 111 -2.80 7.10 -8.39
C ASP A 111 -1.69 6.28 -7.71
N VAL A 112 -2.02 5.53 -6.65
CA VAL A 112 -1.07 4.63 -5.96
C VAL A 112 -0.52 3.56 -6.91
N ALA A 113 -1.39 2.94 -7.71
CA ALA A 113 -0.97 1.98 -8.73
C ALA A 113 -0.04 2.62 -9.77
N SER A 114 -0.33 3.86 -10.18
CA SER A 114 0.49 4.58 -11.17
C SER A 114 1.89 4.87 -10.66
N VAL A 115 2.06 5.26 -9.38
CA VAL A 115 3.38 5.44 -8.77
C VAL A 115 4.19 4.14 -8.78
N LEU A 116 3.54 2.98 -8.64
CA LEU A 116 4.20 1.68 -8.70
C LEU A 116 4.53 1.24 -10.12
N VAL A 117 3.50 1.18 -11.00
CA VAL A 117 3.62 0.41 -12.26
C VAL A 117 3.33 1.21 -13.51
N ALA A 118 3.11 2.53 -13.44
CA ALA A 118 2.99 3.34 -14.65
C ALA A 118 4.20 3.13 -15.56
N ARG A 119 3.94 2.88 -16.84
CA ARG A 119 4.97 2.49 -17.80
C ARG A 119 6.10 3.53 -17.90
N ASP A 120 5.74 4.81 -17.90
CA ASP A 120 6.71 5.87 -18.11
C ASP A 120 7.41 6.29 -16.81
N TYR A 121 6.70 6.36 -15.71
CA TYR A 121 7.22 6.93 -14.45
C TYR A 121 7.12 6.02 -13.22
N GLY A 122 6.38 4.92 -13.26
CA GLY A 122 6.24 3.99 -12.12
C GLY A 122 7.62 3.47 -11.66
N ILE A 123 7.81 3.34 -10.36
CA ILE A 123 9.11 2.87 -9.83
C ILE A 123 9.43 1.43 -10.26
N THR A 124 8.40 0.60 -10.46
CA THR A 124 8.52 -0.82 -10.84
C THR A 124 7.62 -1.18 -12.02
N PRO A 125 7.86 -0.60 -13.23
CA PRO A 125 6.94 -0.72 -14.36
C PRO A 125 6.78 -2.13 -14.93
N GLN A 126 7.57 -3.10 -14.49
CA GLN A 126 7.50 -4.52 -14.89
C GLN A 126 7.18 -5.45 -13.73
N ALA A 127 6.83 -4.93 -12.55
CA ALA A 127 6.31 -5.75 -11.48
C ALA A 127 4.88 -6.21 -11.80
N LYS A 128 4.49 -7.38 -11.29
CA LYS A 128 3.10 -7.80 -11.26
C LYS A 128 2.40 -7.11 -10.10
N LEU A 129 1.30 -6.40 -10.38
CA LEU A 129 0.49 -5.73 -9.38
C LEU A 129 -0.82 -6.49 -9.16
N LEU A 130 -1.04 -6.94 -7.93
CA LEU A 130 -2.32 -7.46 -7.45
C LEU A 130 -3.05 -6.33 -6.71
N THR A 131 -4.32 -6.13 -7.00
CA THR A 131 -5.12 -5.09 -6.34
C THR A 131 -6.25 -5.72 -5.55
N TYR A 132 -6.52 -5.17 -4.37
CA TYR A 132 -7.57 -5.61 -3.47
C TYR A 132 -8.35 -4.40 -2.98
N ARG A 133 -9.67 -4.40 -3.21
CA ARG A 133 -10.52 -3.26 -2.87
C ARG A 133 -10.90 -3.30 -1.39
N VAL A 134 -10.73 -2.17 -0.74
CA VAL A 134 -11.12 -1.92 0.65
C VAL A 134 -12.40 -1.09 0.66
N SER A 135 -13.41 -1.46 1.45
CA SER A 135 -14.75 -0.83 1.42
C SER A 135 -14.94 0.36 2.36
N TYR A 136 -13.88 0.80 3.03
CA TYR A 136 -13.98 1.83 4.09
C TYR A 136 -12.93 2.93 3.99
N THR A 137 -12.34 3.10 2.81
CA THR A 137 -11.29 4.11 2.60
C THR A 137 -11.87 5.51 2.58
N TYR A 138 -12.94 5.70 1.82
CA TYR A 138 -13.61 6.99 1.66
C TYR A 138 -15.13 6.85 1.81
N ALA A 139 -15.78 7.99 2.10
CA ALA A 139 -17.24 8.03 2.15
C ALA A 139 -17.83 7.63 0.79
N GLY A 140 -18.78 6.71 0.81
CA GLY A 140 -19.41 6.19 -0.39
C GLY A 140 -18.86 4.85 -0.87
N ASP A 141 -17.76 4.36 -0.30
CA ASP A 141 -17.34 2.97 -0.50
C ASP A 141 -18.37 2.03 0.14
N THR A 142 -18.65 0.91 -0.51
CA THR A 142 -19.60 -0.08 -0.01
C THR A 142 -19.17 -1.50 -0.29
N ALA A 143 -19.33 -2.39 0.70
CA ALA A 143 -19.15 -3.82 0.55
C ALA A 143 -20.46 -4.50 0.11
N GLY A 144 -20.37 -5.41 -0.84
CA GLY A 144 -21.48 -6.30 -1.21
C GLY A 144 -21.81 -7.29 -0.10
N ALA A 145 -23.00 -7.90 -0.19
CA ALA A 145 -23.42 -8.93 0.75
C ALA A 145 -22.50 -10.17 0.72
N ASP A 146 -21.85 -10.42 -0.40
CA ASP A 146 -20.88 -11.50 -0.60
C ASP A 146 -19.55 -11.26 0.13
N CYS A 147 -19.29 -10.05 0.63
CA CYS A 147 -18.15 -9.74 1.50
C CYS A 147 -18.41 -10.19 2.94
N LYS A 148 -19.65 -10.20 3.38
CA LYS A 148 -20.02 -10.45 4.76
C LYS A 148 -19.96 -11.92 5.13
N VAL A 149 -19.41 -12.22 6.30
CA VAL A 149 -19.41 -13.54 6.90
C VAL A 149 -19.95 -13.48 8.34
N ALA A 150 -20.51 -14.61 8.79
CA ALA A 150 -21.31 -14.64 10.02
C ALA A 150 -20.50 -14.36 11.30
N ASP A 151 -19.19 -14.48 11.27
CA ASP A 151 -18.30 -14.40 12.44
C ASP A 151 -17.49 -13.10 12.53
N GLY A 152 -17.70 -12.16 11.61
CA GLY A 152 -17.04 -10.85 11.63
C GLY A 152 -15.64 -10.79 11.01
N ASN A 153 -15.18 -11.85 10.34
CA ASN A 153 -13.99 -11.81 9.50
C ASN A 153 -14.40 -11.54 8.05
N ASP A 154 -14.96 -10.37 7.80
CA ASP A 154 -15.40 -9.98 6.47
C ASP A 154 -14.26 -10.10 5.45
N LYS A 155 -14.58 -10.46 4.20
CA LYS A 155 -13.57 -10.73 3.17
C LYS A 155 -12.80 -9.49 2.75
N ASP A 156 -13.39 -8.31 2.92
CA ASP A 156 -12.82 -7.00 2.61
C ASP A 156 -12.14 -6.32 3.81
N ASP A 157 -12.09 -6.99 4.97
CA ASP A 157 -11.33 -6.52 6.12
C ASP A 157 -9.81 -6.62 5.87
N MET A 158 -9.04 -5.68 6.39
CA MET A 158 -7.59 -5.59 6.18
C MET A 158 -6.85 -6.89 6.49
N PRO A 159 -7.05 -7.56 7.65
CA PRO A 159 -6.37 -8.83 7.92
C PRO A 159 -6.74 -9.94 6.93
N SER A 160 -8.00 -10.00 6.49
CA SER A 160 -8.45 -10.95 5.48
C SER A 160 -7.80 -10.70 4.12
N LEU A 161 -7.70 -9.43 3.73
CA LEU A 161 -7.04 -9.03 2.49
C LEU A 161 -5.52 -9.25 2.53
N ILE A 162 -4.85 -9.00 3.67
CA ILE A 162 -3.42 -9.34 3.84
C ILE A 162 -3.22 -10.85 3.65
N ASN A 163 -4.04 -11.67 4.29
CA ASN A 163 -3.96 -13.12 4.15
C ASN A 163 -4.23 -13.57 2.70
N THR A 164 -5.21 -12.96 2.03
CA THR A 164 -5.54 -13.26 0.64
C THR A 164 -4.39 -12.86 -0.30
N ALA A 165 -3.79 -11.70 -0.09
CA ALA A 165 -2.63 -11.25 -0.87
C ALA A 165 -1.43 -12.21 -0.71
N ILE A 166 -1.19 -12.70 0.51
CA ILE A 166 -0.15 -13.73 0.76
C ILE A 166 -0.49 -15.03 0.02
N ASN A 167 -1.76 -15.48 0.07
CA ASN A 167 -2.24 -16.67 -0.66
C ASN A 167 -2.00 -16.57 -2.17
N ASP A 168 -2.18 -15.37 -2.72
CA ASP A 168 -2.01 -15.08 -4.14
C ASP A 168 -0.55 -14.86 -4.55
N GLY A 169 0.38 -14.99 -3.61
CA GLY A 169 1.83 -14.94 -3.86
C GLY A 169 2.43 -13.54 -3.86
N ALA A 170 1.80 -12.57 -3.21
CA ALA A 170 2.41 -11.27 -2.99
C ALA A 170 3.71 -11.41 -2.18
N GLN A 171 4.76 -10.74 -2.62
CA GLN A 171 6.04 -10.67 -1.94
C GLN A 171 6.18 -9.38 -1.13
N ILE A 172 5.45 -8.36 -1.55
CA ILE A 172 5.37 -7.05 -0.89
C ILE A 172 3.91 -6.62 -0.90
N ILE A 173 3.41 -6.14 0.25
CA ILE A 173 2.05 -5.58 0.39
C ILE A 173 2.19 -4.11 0.76
N SER A 174 1.61 -3.22 -0.05
CA SER A 174 1.62 -1.77 0.15
C SER A 174 0.25 -1.30 0.63
N LEU A 175 0.22 -0.69 1.80
CA LEU A 175 -0.97 -0.16 2.47
C LEU A 175 -0.89 1.37 2.47
N SER A 176 -1.45 2.02 1.44
CA SER A 176 -1.50 3.49 1.35
C SER A 176 -2.66 4.10 2.15
N LEU A 177 -3.12 3.39 3.15
CA LEU A 177 -4.25 3.71 4.01
C LEU A 177 -3.84 3.73 5.48
N THR A 178 -4.46 4.61 6.27
CA THR A 178 -4.42 4.53 7.72
C THR A 178 -5.67 3.80 8.21
N SER A 179 -5.53 2.58 8.66
CA SER A 179 -6.60 1.81 9.29
C SER A 179 -6.31 1.66 10.78
N THR A 180 -7.31 1.86 11.59
CA THR A 180 -7.27 1.63 13.05
C THR A 180 -7.67 0.20 13.40
N SER A 181 -7.30 -0.77 12.61
CA SER A 181 -7.60 -2.16 12.93
C SER A 181 -6.70 -2.65 14.06
N SER A 182 -7.24 -2.67 15.25
CA SER A 182 -6.65 -3.32 16.41
C SER A 182 -7.29 -4.68 16.61
N GLY A 183 -6.51 -5.65 16.93
CA GLY A 183 -7.02 -6.95 17.34
C GLY A 183 -6.21 -8.13 16.82
N ASN A 184 -6.56 -9.29 17.32
CA ASN A 184 -5.87 -10.52 17.03
C ASN A 184 -5.81 -10.86 15.52
N PRO A 185 -6.85 -10.68 14.70
CA PRO A 185 -6.75 -10.98 13.28
C PRO A 185 -5.65 -10.20 12.56
N SER A 186 -5.51 -8.89 12.83
CA SER A 186 -4.44 -8.07 12.25
C SER A 186 -3.06 -8.52 12.73
N LYS A 187 -2.92 -8.80 14.03
CA LYS A 187 -1.68 -9.31 14.62
C LYS A 187 -1.22 -10.59 13.93
N TRP A 188 -2.13 -11.53 13.74
CA TRP A 188 -1.78 -12.82 13.15
C TRP A 188 -1.53 -12.74 11.64
N ALA A 189 -2.21 -11.84 10.93
CA ALA A 189 -1.91 -11.57 9.52
C ALA A 189 -0.49 -11.01 9.35
N ILE A 190 -0.05 -10.12 10.24
CA ILE A 190 1.32 -9.60 10.23
C ILE A 190 2.32 -10.68 10.66
N ALA A 191 2.03 -11.45 11.72
CA ALA A 191 2.90 -12.57 12.13
C ALA A 191 3.09 -13.58 10.99
N ARG A 192 2.03 -13.86 10.23
CA ARG A 192 2.09 -14.66 9.01
C ARG A 192 2.99 -14.05 7.95
N ALA A 193 2.81 -12.76 7.65
CA ALA A 193 3.64 -12.07 6.67
C ALA A 193 5.13 -12.18 7.03
N MET A 194 5.49 -11.92 8.30
CA MET A 194 6.86 -12.08 8.80
C MET A 194 7.39 -13.50 8.62
N THR A 195 6.59 -14.51 8.98
CA THR A 195 6.96 -15.93 8.90
C THR A 195 7.13 -16.42 7.46
N GLN A 196 6.29 -15.93 6.55
CA GLN A 196 6.31 -16.36 5.14
C GLN A 196 7.15 -15.45 4.23
N GLY A 197 7.88 -14.51 4.81
CA GLY A 197 8.81 -13.66 4.08
C GLY A 197 8.13 -12.65 3.17
N VAL A 198 6.94 -12.16 3.55
CA VAL A 198 6.22 -11.08 2.85
C VAL A 198 6.45 -9.76 3.57
N ILE A 199 6.88 -8.73 2.85
CA ILE A 199 7.11 -7.39 3.41
C ILE A 199 5.79 -6.61 3.38
N VAL A 200 5.37 -6.08 4.53
CA VAL A 200 4.24 -5.16 4.62
C VAL A 200 4.78 -3.74 4.80
N VAL A 201 4.32 -2.82 3.96
CA VAL A 201 4.70 -1.40 3.95
C VAL A 201 3.45 -0.57 4.18
N ALA A 202 3.44 0.32 5.17
CA ALA A 202 2.26 1.09 5.54
C ALA A 202 2.57 2.57 5.75
N GLY A 203 1.70 3.45 5.26
CA GLY A 203 1.85 4.89 5.43
C GLY A 203 1.57 5.35 6.86
N ALA A 204 2.37 6.29 7.37
CA ALA A 204 2.23 6.84 8.71
C ALA A 204 1.04 7.81 8.87
N GLY A 205 0.39 8.23 7.76
CA GLY A 205 -0.77 9.12 7.78
C GLY A 205 -0.43 10.58 7.53
N ASN A 206 -1.50 11.39 7.35
CA ASN A 206 -1.39 12.76 6.84
C ASN A 206 -1.93 13.82 7.82
N GLN A 207 -1.87 13.58 9.13
CA GLN A 207 -2.43 14.48 10.15
C GLN A 207 -1.37 15.38 10.79
N GLY A 208 -0.10 15.27 10.40
CA GLY A 208 0.99 16.10 10.93
C GLY A 208 1.25 15.93 12.43
N LYS A 209 0.92 14.77 12.98
CA LYS A 209 1.02 14.49 14.42
C LYS A 209 1.59 13.10 14.69
N ASP A 210 1.93 12.84 15.95
CA ASP A 210 2.23 11.48 16.40
C ASP A 210 0.96 10.63 16.25
N GLN A 211 1.06 9.60 15.44
CA GLN A 211 0.00 8.61 15.24
C GLN A 211 -0.02 7.62 16.40
N GLY A 212 -0.10 8.10 17.64
CA GLY A 212 -0.30 7.21 18.77
C GLY A 212 -1.43 6.21 18.49
N GLY A 213 -1.25 4.92 18.83
CA GLY A 213 -2.30 3.93 18.73
C GLY A 213 -2.07 2.85 17.67
N GLU A 214 -3.12 2.39 17.01
CA GLU A 214 -3.28 1.09 16.38
C GLU A 214 -3.15 1.09 14.84
N SER A 215 -2.43 2.05 14.27
CA SER A 215 -2.17 2.11 12.82
C SER A 215 -1.15 1.04 12.40
N TYR A 216 -1.29 0.49 11.19
CA TYR A 216 -0.44 -0.59 10.68
C TYR A 216 1.05 -0.23 10.63
N ASP A 217 1.40 1.03 10.41
CA ASP A 217 2.79 1.49 10.43
C ASP A 217 3.50 1.23 11.76
N ARG A 218 2.75 1.11 12.85
CA ARG A 218 3.29 0.86 14.20
C ARG A 218 3.54 -0.62 14.52
N TRP A 219 2.98 -1.52 13.76
CA TRP A 219 3.12 -2.96 14.03
C TRP A 219 4.55 -3.45 13.81
N SER A 220 5.02 -4.36 14.67
CA SER A 220 6.27 -5.09 14.47
C SER A 220 6.28 -5.77 13.10
N GLY A 221 7.43 -5.80 12.43
CA GLY A 221 7.57 -6.39 11.10
C GLY A 221 7.03 -5.53 9.94
N VAL A 222 6.29 -4.45 10.21
CA VAL A 222 5.75 -3.56 9.18
C VAL A 222 6.72 -2.40 8.94
N VAL A 223 6.95 -2.05 7.69
CA VAL A 223 7.73 -0.87 7.29
C VAL A 223 6.81 0.35 7.32
N GLY A 224 6.84 1.13 8.40
CA GLY A 224 6.13 2.41 8.50
C GLY A 224 6.81 3.48 7.65
N VAL A 225 6.04 4.25 6.89
CA VAL A 225 6.57 5.23 5.91
C VAL A 225 6.04 6.62 6.16
N SER A 226 6.94 7.58 6.37
CA SER A 226 6.64 9.01 6.40
C SER A 226 6.93 9.68 5.05
N ALA A 227 6.45 10.92 4.87
CA ALA A 227 6.60 11.67 3.63
C ALA A 227 7.67 12.78 3.77
N ILE A 228 8.59 12.83 2.79
CA ILE A 228 9.56 13.90 2.60
C ILE A 228 9.35 14.59 1.26
N ASP A 229 9.95 15.77 1.07
CA ASP A 229 10.10 16.42 -0.24
C ASP A 229 11.39 15.93 -0.95
N VAL A 230 11.63 16.43 -2.16
CA VAL A 230 12.84 16.12 -2.94
C VAL A 230 14.13 16.77 -2.39
N ASN A 231 14.05 17.56 -1.32
CA ASN A 231 15.20 18.08 -0.60
C ASN A 231 15.49 17.25 0.67
N GLY A 232 14.68 16.20 0.93
CA GLY A 232 14.81 15.36 2.11
C GLY A 232 14.13 15.92 3.37
N ASN A 233 13.40 17.04 3.27
CA ASN A 233 12.68 17.60 4.41
C ASN A 233 11.36 16.86 4.63
N ARG A 234 11.05 16.54 5.90
CA ARG A 234 9.75 15.97 6.24
C ARG A 234 8.62 16.95 5.87
N GLN A 235 7.61 16.45 5.22
CA GLN A 235 6.40 17.22 4.90
C GLN A 235 5.58 17.48 6.16
N ASP A 236 5.06 18.71 6.34
CA ASP A 236 4.33 19.10 7.56
C ASP A 236 3.09 18.26 7.81
N TYR A 237 2.41 17.83 6.75
CA TYR A 237 1.26 16.94 6.88
C TYR A 237 1.64 15.51 7.28
N SER A 238 2.89 15.08 7.04
CA SER A 238 3.31 13.72 7.35
C SER A 238 3.21 13.46 8.85
N SER A 239 2.44 12.47 9.23
CA SER A 239 2.45 11.94 10.58
C SER A 239 3.78 11.24 10.87
N TRP A 240 4.07 11.01 12.13
CA TRP A 240 5.33 10.49 12.62
C TRP A 240 5.12 9.66 13.88
N GLY A 241 6.14 9.01 14.37
CA GLY A 241 6.09 8.22 15.61
C GLY A 241 7.02 7.03 15.57
N GLU A 242 6.91 6.18 16.58
CA GLU A 242 7.76 5.02 16.79
C GLU A 242 7.62 3.94 15.72
N GLY A 243 6.51 3.97 14.96
CA GLY A 243 6.27 3.04 13.85
C GLY A 243 7.04 3.35 12.58
N VAL A 244 7.57 4.57 12.43
CA VAL A 244 8.23 4.99 11.20
C VAL A 244 9.58 4.30 11.03
N VAL A 245 9.78 3.65 9.90
CA VAL A 245 11.03 2.93 9.55
C VAL A 245 11.79 3.64 8.44
N SER A 246 11.08 4.19 7.48
CA SER A 246 11.69 4.88 6.32
C SER A 246 10.83 6.06 5.89
N ALA A 247 11.36 6.89 5.04
CA ALA A 247 10.66 7.99 4.41
C ALA A 247 10.80 7.94 2.89
N ALA A 248 9.86 8.51 2.15
CA ALA A 248 9.99 8.70 0.72
C ALA A 248 9.28 9.98 0.26
N VAL A 249 9.52 10.38 -0.99
CA VAL A 249 8.88 11.56 -1.57
C VAL A 249 7.35 11.37 -1.56
N GLY A 250 6.65 12.19 -0.78
CA GLY A 250 5.20 12.16 -0.65
C GLY A 250 4.49 13.26 -1.42
N GLY A 251 5.22 14.02 -2.22
CA GLY A 251 4.66 15.07 -3.08
C GLY A 251 5.60 16.27 -3.29
N PRO A 252 5.29 17.12 -4.28
CA PRO A 252 4.15 16.98 -5.20
C PRO A 252 4.28 15.76 -6.11
N ILE A 253 3.16 15.06 -6.32
CA ILE A 253 3.04 13.97 -7.29
C ILE A 253 2.00 14.39 -8.31
N THR A 254 2.32 14.32 -9.59
CA THR A 254 1.36 14.62 -10.65
C THR A 254 0.45 13.41 -10.85
N VAL A 255 -0.84 13.60 -10.71
CA VAL A 255 -1.88 12.58 -10.82
C VAL A 255 -2.95 13.03 -11.81
N ARG A 256 -3.76 12.09 -12.29
CA ARG A 256 -4.89 12.37 -13.15
C ARG A 256 -6.20 12.39 -12.36
N ASN A 257 -6.92 13.47 -12.42
CA ASN A 257 -8.30 13.51 -11.96
C ASN A 257 -9.16 12.69 -12.94
N LEU A 258 -9.77 11.61 -12.46
CA LEU A 258 -10.53 10.70 -13.31
C LEU A 258 -11.84 11.29 -13.82
N GLN A 259 -12.38 12.33 -13.16
CA GLN A 259 -13.61 12.99 -13.59
C GLN A 259 -13.36 14.07 -14.65
N THR A 260 -12.36 14.91 -14.43
CA THR A 260 -12.05 16.04 -15.32
C THR A 260 -11.03 15.68 -16.40
N GLN A 261 -10.32 14.58 -16.22
CA GLN A 261 -9.20 14.14 -17.05
C GLN A 261 -8.02 15.14 -17.07
N GLN A 262 -7.94 16.03 -16.10
CA GLN A 262 -6.86 17.00 -15.97
C GLN A 262 -5.78 16.49 -15.01
N ASN A 263 -4.55 16.96 -15.21
CA ASN A 263 -3.46 16.68 -14.31
C ASN A 263 -3.56 17.59 -13.07
N GLU A 264 -3.37 17.01 -11.90
CA GLU A 264 -3.41 17.69 -10.60
C GLU A 264 -2.17 17.33 -9.78
N GLN A 265 -1.88 18.12 -8.75
CA GLN A 265 -0.81 17.83 -7.80
C GLN A 265 -1.40 17.21 -6.53
N ALA A 266 -0.88 16.05 -6.15
CA ALA A 266 -1.28 15.33 -4.96
C ALA A 266 -0.12 15.22 -3.96
N PHE A 267 -0.47 15.04 -2.69
CA PHE A 267 0.46 14.96 -1.56
C PHE A 267 -0.06 13.92 -0.56
N GLY A 268 0.82 13.14 0.01
CA GLY A 268 0.46 12.19 1.05
C GLY A 268 1.51 11.12 1.31
N THR A 269 1.50 10.57 2.51
CA THR A 269 2.24 9.32 2.80
C THR A 269 1.76 8.17 1.93
N SER A 270 0.54 8.29 1.35
CA SER A 270 -0.01 7.36 0.37
C SER A 270 0.84 7.21 -0.89
N PHE A 271 1.62 8.25 -1.26
CA PHE A 271 2.55 8.21 -2.38
C PHE A 271 3.96 7.79 -1.97
N ALA A 272 4.37 8.14 -0.75
CA ALA A 272 5.64 7.69 -0.18
C ALA A 272 5.68 6.17 0.01
N THR A 273 4.57 5.57 0.44
CA THR A 273 4.44 4.13 0.72
C THR A 273 4.76 3.27 -0.50
N PRO A 274 4.15 3.47 -1.68
CA PRO A 274 4.48 2.70 -2.88
C PRO A 274 5.91 2.93 -3.37
N LEU A 275 6.51 4.09 -3.12
CA LEU A 275 7.91 4.33 -3.47
C LEU A 275 8.88 3.50 -2.60
N VAL A 276 8.58 3.32 -1.30
CA VAL A 276 9.34 2.39 -0.45
C VAL A 276 9.09 0.94 -0.87
N ALA A 277 7.84 0.55 -1.10
CA ALA A 277 7.49 -0.79 -1.58
C ALA A 277 8.18 -1.12 -2.91
N GLY A 278 8.17 -0.18 -3.86
CA GLY A 278 8.86 -0.32 -5.14
C GLY A 278 10.38 -0.40 -4.99
N SER A 279 10.99 0.38 -4.09
CA SER A 279 12.43 0.30 -3.81
C SER A 279 12.83 -1.08 -3.28
N LEU A 280 12.02 -1.65 -2.40
CA LEU A 280 12.20 -3.02 -1.91
C LEU A 280 12.01 -4.06 -3.03
N ALA A 281 11.10 -3.81 -3.97
CA ALA A 281 10.92 -4.67 -5.14
C ALA A 281 12.11 -4.61 -6.10
N LEU A 282 12.70 -3.43 -6.34
CA LEU A 282 13.95 -3.32 -7.12
C LEU A 282 15.10 -4.09 -6.45
N ALA A 283 15.22 -3.98 -5.12
CA ALA A 283 16.21 -4.73 -4.36
C ALA A 283 15.95 -6.25 -4.43
N ARG A 284 14.71 -6.71 -4.33
CA ARG A 284 14.35 -8.13 -4.46
C ARG A 284 14.65 -8.65 -5.86
N GLN A 285 14.38 -7.88 -6.91
CA GLN A 285 14.77 -8.23 -8.28
C GLN A 285 16.29 -8.39 -8.41
N LYS A 286 17.04 -7.46 -7.84
CA LYS A 286 18.52 -7.47 -7.88
C LYS A 286 19.12 -8.60 -7.07
N TRP A 287 18.54 -8.91 -5.92
CA TRP A 287 19.04 -9.86 -4.95
C TRP A 287 18.02 -10.98 -4.70
N PRO A 288 17.74 -11.84 -5.70
CA PRO A 288 16.63 -12.82 -5.60
C PRO A 288 16.88 -13.91 -4.54
N GLN A 289 18.12 -14.09 -4.09
CA GLN A 289 18.50 -15.05 -3.06
C GLN A 289 18.49 -14.43 -1.64
N ALA A 290 18.37 -13.12 -1.52
CA ALA A 290 18.30 -12.47 -0.23
C ALA A 290 16.98 -12.82 0.48
N THR A 291 17.09 -13.12 1.77
CA THR A 291 15.89 -13.29 2.59
C THR A 291 15.15 -11.96 2.77
N THR A 292 13.90 -12.03 3.17
CA THR A 292 13.13 -10.84 3.50
C THR A 292 13.78 -10.04 4.63
N ASN A 293 14.33 -10.73 5.64
CA ASN A 293 15.03 -10.07 6.73
C ASN A 293 16.25 -9.30 6.22
N GLN A 294 17.04 -9.89 5.33
CA GLN A 294 18.19 -9.23 4.71
C GLN A 294 17.79 -8.02 3.86
N LEU A 295 16.63 -8.05 3.19
CA LEU A 295 16.12 -6.87 2.48
C LEU A 295 15.65 -5.77 3.44
N LEU A 296 15.08 -6.12 4.58
CA LEU A 296 14.74 -5.17 5.64
C LEU A 296 15.98 -4.58 6.29
N GLN A 297 17.01 -5.39 6.55
CA GLN A 297 18.33 -4.93 7.00
C GLN A 297 18.93 -3.96 5.97
N LEU A 298 18.87 -4.30 4.69
CA LEU A 298 19.34 -3.45 3.61
C LEU A 298 18.63 -2.09 3.61
N LEU A 299 17.30 -2.07 3.78
CA LEU A 299 16.51 -0.84 3.86
C LEU A 299 17.00 0.08 4.98
N ILE A 300 17.19 -0.44 6.19
CA ILE A 300 17.59 0.38 7.35
C ILE A 300 19.06 0.82 7.26
N HIS A 301 19.95 0.00 6.70
CA HIS A 301 21.37 0.32 6.58
C HIS A 301 21.73 1.18 5.36
N THR A 302 20.81 1.41 4.44
CA THR A 302 20.98 2.30 3.28
C THR A 302 20.14 3.56 3.37
N GLY A 303 19.38 3.73 4.45
CA GLY A 303 18.61 4.96 4.70
C GLY A 303 19.49 6.20 4.77
N THR A 304 18.94 7.34 4.38
CA THR A 304 19.72 8.58 4.18
C THR A 304 20.04 9.37 5.45
N ASN A 305 19.58 8.94 6.62
CA ASN A 305 19.95 9.64 7.85
C ASN A 305 21.47 9.53 8.11
N PRO A 306 22.10 10.59 8.68
CA PRO A 306 23.48 10.52 9.12
C PRO A 306 23.71 9.33 10.06
N ASP A 307 24.81 8.61 9.87
CA ASP A 307 25.20 7.46 10.66
C ASP A 307 24.13 6.33 10.70
N HIS A 308 23.17 6.36 9.77
CA HIS A 308 22.03 5.42 9.70
C HIS A 308 21.25 5.35 11.03
N THR A 309 21.21 6.44 11.80
CA THR A 309 20.51 6.50 13.07
C THR A 309 19.00 6.64 12.86
N TRP A 310 18.25 5.93 13.66
CA TRP A 310 16.79 6.04 13.65
C TRP A 310 16.31 7.32 14.35
N ASN A 311 15.24 7.91 13.81
CA ASN A 311 14.45 8.93 14.48
C ASN A 311 12.96 8.75 14.17
N LYS A 312 12.09 9.25 15.03
CA LYS A 312 10.64 9.09 14.91
C LYS A 312 9.99 9.82 13.73
N TYR A 313 10.69 10.70 13.02
CA TYR A 313 10.15 11.51 11.93
C TYR A 313 10.36 10.90 10.56
N THR A 314 11.52 10.30 10.35
CA THR A 314 11.92 9.71 9.06
C THR A 314 12.43 8.27 9.18
N GLY A 315 12.31 7.67 10.37
CA GLY A 315 12.87 6.34 10.62
C GLY A 315 14.39 6.36 10.46
N TYR A 316 14.93 5.49 9.64
CA TYR A 316 16.35 5.45 9.25
C TYR A 316 16.68 6.41 8.09
N GLY A 317 15.70 7.24 7.68
CA GLY A 317 15.85 8.25 6.63
C GLY A 317 15.09 7.93 5.35
N GLY A 318 15.30 8.76 4.34
CA GLY A 318 14.74 8.54 3.01
C GLY A 318 15.22 7.23 2.41
N VAL A 319 14.32 6.49 1.75
CA VAL A 319 14.69 5.31 1.01
C VAL A 319 15.68 5.67 -0.11
N ALA A 320 16.69 4.83 -0.32
CA ALA A 320 17.73 5.04 -1.33
C ALA A 320 17.81 3.83 -2.28
N PRO A 321 16.91 3.73 -3.28
CA PRO A 321 16.86 2.55 -4.17
C PRO A 321 18.18 2.30 -4.88
N GLY A 322 18.91 3.36 -5.26
CA GLY A 322 20.24 3.26 -5.85
C GLY A 322 21.25 2.59 -4.92
N ALA A 323 21.25 2.93 -3.62
CA ALA A 323 22.11 2.27 -2.63
C ALA A 323 21.68 0.81 -2.42
N MET A 324 20.37 0.54 -2.32
CA MET A 324 19.84 -0.81 -2.12
C MET A 324 20.21 -1.78 -3.24
N VAL A 325 20.26 -1.37 -4.51
CA VAL A 325 20.66 -2.24 -5.62
C VAL A 325 22.17 -2.36 -5.76
N ASN A 326 22.96 -1.52 -5.10
CA ASN A 326 24.43 -1.56 -5.17
C ASN A 326 25.08 -2.14 -3.90
N THR A 327 24.33 -2.41 -2.84
CA THR A 327 24.82 -2.98 -1.58
C THR A 327 24.38 -4.44 -1.48
N ASP A 328 25.32 -5.37 -1.31
CA ASP A 328 25.02 -6.79 -1.18
C ASP A 328 24.35 -7.07 0.18
N PRO A 329 23.08 -7.53 0.22
CA PRO A 329 22.39 -7.81 1.46
C PRO A 329 22.90 -9.05 2.20
N SER A 330 23.69 -9.92 1.57
CA SER A 330 24.25 -11.12 2.20
C SER A 330 25.23 -10.81 3.34
N GLN A 331 25.73 -9.58 3.41
CA GLN A 331 26.56 -9.12 4.51
C GLN A 331 25.79 -8.90 5.81
N TYR A 332 24.45 -8.84 5.75
CA TYR A 332 23.59 -8.62 6.90
C TYR A 332 23.04 -9.95 7.45
N PRO A 333 22.76 -10.02 8.77
CA PRO A 333 22.16 -11.21 9.35
C PRO A 333 20.75 -11.47 8.81
N ASP A 334 20.35 -12.75 8.77
CA ASP A 334 18.98 -13.14 8.47
C ASP A 334 18.10 -13.03 9.73
N GLU A 335 18.03 -11.82 10.27
CA GLU A 335 17.24 -11.47 11.44
C GLU A 335 16.36 -10.26 11.10
N ASN A 336 15.07 -10.34 11.46
CA ASN A 336 14.14 -9.25 11.17
C ASN A 336 14.45 -8.03 12.06
N PRO A 337 14.97 -6.92 11.50
CA PRO A 337 15.32 -5.74 12.29
C PRO A 337 14.07 -5.01 12.83
N LEU A 338 12.88 -5.36 12.37
CA LEU A 338 11.60 -4.78 12.77
C LEU A 338 10.80 -5.70 13.71
N ALA A 339 11.39 -6.83 14.16
CA ALA A 339 10.71 -7.77 15.05
C ALA A 339 10.30 -7.12 16.38
N VAL A 340 11.05 -6.12 16.83
CA VAL A 340 10.73 -5.29 17.98
C VAL A 340 10.92 -3.85 17.56
N LYS A 341 9.81 -3.08 17.53
CA LYS A 341 9.87 -1.64 17.33
C LYS A 341 9.87 -0.88 18.65
N GLU A 342 10.34 0.34 18.63
CA GLU A 342 10.20 1.27 19.76
C GLU A 342 8.73 1.28 20.23
N GLY A 343 8.52 1.37 21.55
CA GLY A 343 7.16 1.38 22.13
C GLY A 343 6.50 0.00 22.32
N GLY A 344 7.19 -1.11 22.02
CA GLY A 344 6.70 -2.45 22.33
C GLY A 344 5.51 -2.90 21.49
N SER A 345 5.58 -2.73 20.18
CA SER A 345 4.49 -3.09 19.26
C SER A 345 4.28 -4.61 19.11
N SER A 346 3.08 -5.00 18.71
CA SER A 346 2.67 -6.38 18.37
C SER A 346 2.83 -6.61 16.85
N PRO A 347 3.01 -7.85 16.37
CA PRO A 347 3.27 -9.04 17.16
C PRO A 347 4.67 -9.01 17.81
N THR A 348 4.76 -9.50 19.05
CA THR A 348 6.05 -9.76 19.70
C THR A 348 6.73 -10.98 19.09
N PRO A 349 8.04 -11.19 19.28
CA PRO A 349 8.71 -12.40 18.83
C PRO A 349 8.06 -13.70 19.37
N ASP A 350 7.56 -13.69 20.61
CA ASP A 350 6.83 -14.82 21.17
C ASP A 350 5.48 -15.06 20.49
N GLU A 351 4.78 -14.01 20.09
CA GLU A 351 3.53 -14.13 19.33
C GLU A 351 3.80 -14.64 17.90
N VAL A 352 4.85 -14.17 17.22
CA VAL A 352 5.28 -14.75 15.94
C VAL A 352 5.60 -16.24 16.10
N LYS A 353 6.25 -16.62 17.21
CA LYS A 353 6.52 -18.02 17.51
C LYS A 353 5.23 -18.81 17.75
N GLN A 354 4.25 -18.26 18.47
CA GLN A 354 2.93 -18.91 18.65
C GLN A 354 2.23 -19.17 17.30
N TYR A 355 2.31 -18.19 16.37
CA TYR A 355 1.79 -18.40 15.02
C TYR A 355 2.51 -19.55 14.32
N THR A 356 3.85 -19.57 14.36
CA THR A 356 4.67 -20.61 13.71
C THR A 356 4.46 -21.99 14.32
N ASP A 357 4.30 -22.07 15.65
CA ASP A 357 4.06 -23.32 16.38
C ASP A 357 2.62 -23.84 16.19
N GLY A 358 1.74 -23.08 15.54
CA GLY A 358 0.37 -23.50 15.23
C GLY A 358 -0.60 -23.48 16.42
N VAL A 359 -0.29 -22.73 17.48
CA VAL A 359 -1.14 -22.62 18.68
C VAL A 359 -2.21 -21.52 18.58
N VAL A 360 -2.17 -20.73 17.51
CA VAL A 360 -3.18 -19.68 17.28
C VAL A 360 -4.49 -20.28 16.82
N SER A 361 -5.59 -19.78 17.36
CA SER A 361 -6.94 -20.25 16.97
C SER A 361 -7.23 -20.02 15.49
N PRO A 362 -7.76 -21.02 14.77
CA PRO A 362 -8.18 -20.88 13.38
C PRO A 362 -9.17 -19.73 13.14
N PHE A 363 -9.95 -19.33 14.13
CA PHE A 363 -10.89 -18.21 14.02
C PHE A 363 -10.20 -16.85 13.92
N GLU A 364 -8.99 -16.76 14.49
CA GLU A 364 -8.21 -15.52 14.50
C GLU A 364 -7.32 -15.37 13.25
N ILE A 365 -7.25 -16.42 12.41
CA ILE A 365 -6.42 -16.50 11.20
C ILE A 365 -7.24 -16.81 9.94
N ALA A 366 -8.46 -16.30 9.85
CA ALA A 366 -9.32 -16.50 8.69
C ALA A 366 -8.54 -16.21 7.38
N TYR A 367 -8.85 -17.00 6.34
CA TYR A 367 -8.20 -16.94 5.02
C TYR A 367 -6.71 -17.31 4.99
N ASP A 368 -6.14 -17.83 6.08
CA ASP A 368 -4.77 -18.37 6.09
C ASP A 368 -4.76 -19.78 5.44
N ASN A 369 -4.16 -19.90 4.25
CA ASN A 369 -3.96 -21.17 3.55
C ASN A 369 -2.57 -21.79 3.84
N SER A 370 -1.82 -21.28 4.79
CA SER A 370 -0.52 -21.86 5.16
C SER A 370 -0.70 -23.28 5.68
N TYR A 371 0.33 -24.09 5.48
CA TYR A 371 0.36 -25.48 5.96
C TYR A 371 0.83 -25.59 7.41
N ILE A 372 0.75 -24.53 8.19
CA ILE A 372 1.08 -24.56 9.62
C ILE A 372 -0.03 -25.31 10.35
N TYR A 373 0.32 -26.39 11.04
CA TYR A 373 -0.64 -27.15 11.86
C TYR A 373 -1.15 -26.28 13.02
N ARG A 374 -2.46 -26.11 13.12
CA ARG A 374 -3.13 -25.25 14.11
C ARG A 374 -3.73 -26.01 15.30
N GLY A 375 -3.39 -27.28 15.46
CA GLY A 375 -4.03 -28.12 16.47
C GLY A 375 -5.45 -28.53 16.09
N LEU A 376 -5.96 -29.54 16.76
CA LEU A 376 -7.31 -30.05 16.61
C LEU A 376 -8.21 -29.51 17.72
N ASP A 377 -9.02 -28.52 17.42
CA ASP A 377 -10.30 -28.40 18.10
C ASP A 377 -11.33 -29.13 17.23
N GLU A 378 -11.61 -30.37 17.55
CA GLU A 378 -12.53 -31.23 16.80
C GLU A 378 -13.94 -30.62 16.68
N ASN A 379 -14.32 -29.76 17.63
CA ASN A 379 -15.59 -29.06 17.59
C ASN A 379 -15.65 -27.95 16.52
N LYS A 380 -14.51 -27.59 15.97
CA LYS A 380 -14.36 -26.50 14.98
C LYS A 380 -14.00 -26.99 13.58
N ILE A 381 -13.81 -28.28 13.39
CA ILE A 381 -13.44 -28.92 12.10
C ILE A 381 -14.50 -28.69 11.01
N GLY A 382 -15.73 -28.53 11.36
CA GLY A 382 -16.83 -28.30 10.44
C GLY A 382 -17.30 -26.85 10.36
N ASP A 383 -16.52 -25.89 10.88
CA ASP A 383 -16.92 -24.50 10.91
C ASP A 383 -16.87 -23.89 9.52
N SER A 384 -18.06 -23.67 8.94
CA SER A 384 -18.21 -23.05 7.60
C SER A 384 -17.68 -21.61 7.51
N ARG A 385 -17.29 -21.02 8.64
CA ARG A 385 -16.71 -19.69 8.74
C ARG A 385 -15.23 -19.65 8.36
N ASN A 386 -14.56 -20.79 8.35
CA ASN A 386 -13.21 -20.89 7.82
C ASN A 386 -13.24 -21.57 6.45
N PRO A 387 -13.15 -20.83 5.33
CA PRO A 387 -13.16 -21.41 3.98
C PRO A 387 -11.94 -22.30 3.70
N TYR A 388 -10.89 -22.17 4.49
CA TYR A 388 -9.74 -23.06 4.50
C TYR A 388 -9.87 -23.94 5.76
N PRO A 389 -10.59 -25.07 5.68
CA PRO A 389 -10.70 -25.95 6.82
C PRO A 389 -9.31 -26.23 7.32
N THR A 390 -9.11 -25.93 8.58
CA THR A 390 -7.84 -26.07 9.27
C THR A 390 -7.14 -27.31 8.80
N HIS A 391 -5.92 -27.14 8.45
CA HIS A 391 -5.03 -28.10 7.85
C HIS A 391 -4.79 -29.30 8.80
N LEU A 392 -5.82 -30.11 8.97
CA LEU A 392 -5.78 -31.32 9.79
C LEU A 392 -4.70 -32.30 9.32
N GLY A 393 -4.29 -32.14 8.08
CA GLY A 393 -3.29 -32.97 7.45
C GLY A 393 -1.87 -32.44 7.46
N THR A 394 -1.58 -31.28 8.06
CA THR A 394 -0.27 -30.62 7.91
C THR A 394 0.58 -30.59 9.16
N SER A 395 0.18 -31.31 10.22
CA SER A 395 1.10 -31.57 11.32
C SER A 395 2.42 -32.15 10.78
N PRO A 396 3.58 -31.68 11.26
CA PRO A 396 4.86 -32.32 10.99
C PRO A 396 4.84 -33.83 11.27
N ARG A 397 3.98 -34.28 12.17
CA ARG A 397 3.77 -35.73 12.44
C ARG A 397 3.18 -36.48 11.25
N TYR A 398 2.43 -35.81 10.37
CA TYR A 398 1.76 -36.42 9.21
C TYR A 398 2.48 -36.13 7.89
N HIS A 399 3.29 -35.08 7.83
CA HIS A 399 3.99 -34.63 6.62
C HIS A 399 5.51 -34.57 6.76
N GLY A 400 6.05 -34.86 7.94
CA GLY A 400 7.49 -34.99 8.18
C GLY A 400 8.02 -36.31 7.62
N LYS A 401 8.08 -36.41 6.31
CA LYS A 401 8.89 -37.42 5.62
C LYS A 401 9.70 -36.76 4.56
#